data_048d698101a60a73ff7438e2af0dc657
#
_entry.id   048d698101a60a73ff7438e2af0dc657
#
_cell.length_a   1.000
_cell.length_b   1.000
_cell.length_c   1.000
_cell.angle_alpha   90.00
_cell.angle_beta   90.00
_cell.angle_gamma   90.00
#
_symmetry.space_group_name_H-M   'P 1'
#
loop_
_entity.id
_entity.type
_entity.pdbx_description
1 polymer ?
#
loop_
_entity_poly.entity_id
_entity_poly.type
_entity_poly.pdbx_seq_one_letter_code
_entity_poly.pdbx_strand_id
1 'polypeptide(L)'
;MAIAKLSTPARWSRARGIIFDLDGILILSSSSHRAAFEQVFLEYGIGDFDYSRYAGWRTPEVVEHVFAQHGRPIDATQIERLAALKSRLAREILQRQKPLAPGCEDALARLASVYPLAVASSGSRPSVDAFLKLSGSRSLFRAILTGDDVANAKPDPEIYLRAARQLGLPPDACLVVEDAVSGVQAARAAGAQVVAIEGTCPTRDLQQAGAHALLPNLGQLVSTLLEDANAAIGAAPAIDPSLWSAVIPAAGRGSRLGFHRPKILYPVAGRPILDWLLDGIEPHCASLVFVLSPDGAAEVAVELDRRIAGRYQIAIQPSPTGMGDAVSIGLEHVHSEHVAVVWGDQVALRPQSVAMTLALHQGPLETGLTCPTVWRPQPYIHLERDDAGSVTGLRQAREGDTMPPEGESDTGFFCFRTEALRGWLDQMRHDGAALGRVTGEFNLLPVIPLAARQGRVLTPRHMRVEETVGVNSAGDAGRVEDFLIGHGSR
;
A
#
# COMPACT_ATOMS: atom_id res chain seq x y z
N MET A 1 -40.07 -14.01 -2.84
CA MET A 1 -39.09 -14.41 -3.87
C MET A 1 -37.71 -14.42 -3.20
N ALA A 2 -37.09 -15.58 -3.15
CA ALA A 2 -35.80 -15.75 -2.46
C ALA A 2 -34.73 -14.96 -3.18
N ILE A 3 -34.04 -14.06 -2.43
CA ILE A 3 -32.83 -13.40 -2.87
C ILE A 3 -31.79 -14.52 -3.06
N ALA A 4 -31.47 -14.78 -4.32
CA ALA A 4 -30.39 -15.71 -4.64
C ALA A 4 -29.12 -15.23 -3.91
N LYS A 5 -28.66 -15.97 -2.91
CA LYS A 5 -27.33 -15.84 -2.34
C LYS A 5 -26.35 -16.01 -3.50
N LEU A 6 -25.84 -14.91 -4.02
CA LEU A 6 -24.77 -14.91 -4.99
C LEU A 6 -23.56 -15.54 -4.29
N SER A 7 -23.22 -16.75 -4.71
CA SER A 7 -22.04 -17.49 -4.25
C SER A 7 -20.80 -16.68 -4.54
N THR A 8 -20.12 -16.28 -3.50
CA THR A 8 -18.97 -15.38 -3.53
C THR A 8 -17.72 -16.22 -3.68
N PRO A 9 -16.94 -16.81 -3.88
CA PRO A 9 -15.49 -16.72 -3.72
C PRO A 9 -14.65 -16.55 -5.00
N ALA A 10 -15.19 -16.71 -6.20
CA ALA A 10 -14.34 -16.66 -7.41
C ALA A 10 -14.28 -15.28 -8.11
N ARG A 11 -15.02 -14.27 -7.64
CA ARG A 11 -15.22 -13.01 -8.39
C ARG A 11 -14.14 -11.96 -8.23
N TRP A 12 -13.44 -11.95 -7.10
CA TRP A 12 -12.47 -10.88 -6.78
C TRP A 12 -11.01 -11.34 -6.86
N SER A 13 -10.75 -12.59 -7.24
CA SER A 13 -9.41 -13.21 -7.29
C SER A 13 -8.40 -12.50 -8.19
N ARG A 14 -8.86 -11.58 -9.03
CA ARG A 14 -8.02 -10.74 -9.89
C ARG A 14 -7.72 -9.36 -9.31
N ALA A 15 -8.44 -8.93 -8.26
CA ALA A 15 -8.23 -7.62 -7.67
C ALA A 15 -6.87 -7.55 -6.97
N ARG A 16 -6.05 -6.61 -7.39
CA ARG A 16 -4.71 -6.34 -6.84
C ARG A 16 -4.58 -4.95 -6.24
N GLY A 17 -5.60 -4.12 -6.42
CA GLY A 17 -5.71 -2.80 -5.84
C GLY A 17 -7.15 -2.37 -5.75
N ILE A 18 -7.44 -1.45 -4.84
CA ILE A 18 -8.78 -0.96 -4.59
C ILE A 18 -8.82 0.55 -4.82
N ILE A 19 -9.81 1.00 -5.60
CA ILE A 19 -10.06 2.41 -5.86
C ILE A 19 -11.41 2.76 -5.26
N PHE A 20 -11.43 3.62 -4.27
CA PHE A 20 -12.64 4.08 -3.60
C PHE A 20 -13.16 5.36 -4.24
N ASP A 21 -14.45 5.42 -4.53
CA ASP A 21 -15.13 6.70 -4.49
C ASP A 21 -15.17 7.22 -3.04
N LEU A 22 -15.42 8.49 -2.87
CA LEU A 22 -15.39 9.13 -1.56
C LEU A 22 -16.79 9.29 -0.98
N ASP A 23 -17.66 10.00 -1.71
CA ASP A 23 -18.97 10.45 -1.24
C ASP A 23 -19.97 9.28 -1.26
N GLY A 24 -20.57 8.97 -0.11
CA GLY A 24 -21.47 7.81 0.03
C GLY A 24 -20.74 6.49 0.32
N ILE A 25 -19.41 6.44 0.14
CA ILE A 25 -18.58 5.25 0.41
C ILE A 25 -17.77 5.40 1.69
N LEU A 26 -16.85 6.36 1.72
CA LEU A 26 -15.96 6.59 2.88
C LEU A 26 -16.52 7.67 3.81
N ILE A 27 -17.30 8.58 3.25
CA ILE A 27 -18.01 9.62 3.99
C ILE A 27 -19.48 9.65 3.57
N LEU A 28 -20.41 9.60 4.53
CA LEU A 28 -21.85 9.64 4.29
C LEU A 28 -22.29 11.09 4.08
N SER A 29 -21.80 11.70 3.00
CA SER A 29 -21.93 13.12 2.71
C SER A 29 -23.24 13.51 2.04
N SER A 30 -24.06 12.57 1.59
CA SER A 30 -25.28 12.81 0.80
C SER A 30 -26.23 13.79 1.49
N SER A 31 -26.46 13.68 2.80
CA SER A 31 -27.28 14.62 3.57
C SER A 31 -26.68 16.02 3.62
N SER A 32 -25.37 16.13 3.78
CA SER A 32 -24.65 17.41 3.83
C SER A 32 -24.61 18.08 2.46
N HIS A 33 -24.42 17.31 1.40
CA HIS A 33 -24.48 17.82 0.03
C HIS A 33 -25.89 18.27 -0.34
N ARG A 34 -26.91 17.50 0.03
CA ARG A 34 -28.32 17.88 -0.16
C ARG A 34 -28.61 19.20 0.53
N ALA A 35 -28.34 19.31 1.82
CA ALA A 35 -28.59 20.52 2.60
C ALA A 35 -27.87 21.74 2.03
N ALA A 36 -26.63 21.58 1.55
CA ALA A 36 -25.87 22.66 0.94
C ALA A 36 -26.48 23.11 -0.41
N PHE A 37 -26.96 22.19 -1.25
CA PHE A 37 -27.66 22.54 -2.49
C PHE A 37 -29.01 23.19 -2.21
N GLU A 38 -29.82 22.63 -1.30
CA GLU A 38 -31.11 23.18 -0.90
C GLU A 38 -30.96 24.64 -0.41
N GLN A 39 -29.94 24.91 0.40
CA GLN A 39 -29.66 26.26 0.87
C GLN A 39 -29.30 27.21 -0.27
N VAL A 40 -28.45 26.76 -1.24
CA VAL A 40 -28.11 27.59 -2.41
C VAL A 40 -29.30 27.82 -3.32
N PHE A 41 -30.09 26.78 -3.60
CA PHE A 41 -31.22 26.88 -4.52
C PHE A 41 -32.43 27.62 -3.95
N LEU A 42 -32.62 27.57 -2.62
CA LEU A 42 -33.69 28.27 -1.94
C LEU A 42 -33.62 29.81 -2.16
N GLU A 43 -32.42 30.37 -2.20
CA GLU A 43 -32.22 31.81 -2.51
C GLU A 43 -32.75 32.18 -3.90
N TYR A 44 -32.88 31.20 -4.79
CA TYR A 44 -33.43 31.36 -6.14
C TYR A 44 -34.85 30.83 -6.29
N GLY A 45 -35.52 30.48 -5.17
CA GLY A 45 -36.91 29.99 -5.18
C GLY A 45 -37.06 28.60 -5.82
N ILE A 46 -36.00 27.77 -5.83
CA ILE A 46 -36.01 26.39 -6.26
C ILE A 46 -36.09 25.52 -5.01
N GLY A 47 -37.26 24.89 -4.77
CA GLY A 47 -37.54 24.13 -3.54
C GLY A 47 -37.77 22.65 -3.73
N ASP A 48 -37.77 22.15 -4.98
CA ASP A 48 -38.08 20.76 -5.34
C ASP A 48 -36.83 19.97 -5.77
N PHE A 49 -35.69 20.28 -5.17
CA PHE A 49 -34.41 19.64 -5.51
C PHE A 49 -34.30 18.22 -4.94
N ASP A 50 -34.12 17.24 -5.82
CA ASP A 50 -33.87 15.83 -5.47
C ASP A 50 -32.40 15.47 -5.72
N TYR A 51 -31.61 15.46 -4.67
CA TYR A 51 -30.16 15.17 -4.73
C TYR A 51 -29.85 13.77 -5.32
N SER A 52 -30.75 12.79 -5.15
CA SER A 52 -30.49 11.41 -5.61
C SER A 52 -30.26 11.30 -7.13
N ARG A 53 -30.83 12.26 -7.89
CA ARG A 53 -30.66 12.32 -9.35
C ARG A 53 -29.29 12.82 -9.79
N TYR A 54 -28.57 13.48 -8.89
CA TYR A 54 -27.31 14.17 -9.18
C TYR A 54 -26.13 13.60 -8.42
N ALA A 55 -26.31 12.50 -7.70
CA ALA A 55 -25.24 11.84 -6.99
C ALA A 55 -24.12 11.46 -7.97
N GLY A 56 -22.89 11.84 -7.63
CA GLY A 56 -21.71 11.62 -8.46
C GLY A 56 -21.43 12.69 -9.53
N TRP A 57 -22.36 13.64 -9.76
CA TRP A 57 -22.15 14.76 -10.70
C TRP A 57 -21.24 15.83 -10.09
N ARG A 58 -20.53 16.58 -10.96
CA ARG A 58 -19.81 17.78 -10.55
C ARG A 58 -20.77 18.89 -10.12
N THR A 59 -20.42 19.63 -9.09
CA THR A 59 -21.26 20.71 -8.57
C THR A 59 -21.65 21.77 -9.62
N PRO A 60 -20.73 22.24 -10.51
CA PRO A 60 -21.12 23.17 -11.57
C PRO A 60 -22.18 22.60 -12.52
N GLU A 61 -22.05 21.34 -12.91
CA GLU A 61 -22.98 20.65 -13.81
C GLU A 61 -24.37 20.52 -13.17
N VAL A 62 -24.43 20.24 -11.87
CA VAL A 62 -25.71 20.20 -11.13
C VAL A 62 -26.36 21.58 -11.11
N VAL A 63 -25.60 22.64 -10.83
CA VAL A 63 -26.11 24.02 -10.81
C VAL A 63 -26.68 24.40 -12.17
N GLU A 64 -25.92 24.20 -13.25
CA GLU A 64 -26.33 24.50 -14.61
C GLU A 64 -27.62 23.75 -14.99
N HIS A 65 -27.64 22.44 -14.74
CA HIS A 65 -28.76 21.58 -15.10
C HIS A 65 -30.06 21.95 -14.32
N VAL A 66 -29.96 22.18 -13.02
CA VAL A 66 -31.11 22.55 -12.17
C VAL A 66 -31.69 23.90 -12.60
N PHE A 67 -30.85 24.91 -12.86
CA PHE A 67 -31.30 26.21 -13.35
C PHE A 67 -31.98 26.10 -14.73
N ALA A 68 -31.43 25.30 -15.64
CA ALA A 68 -32.00 25.03 -16.95
C ALA A 68 -33.39 24.36 -16.83
N GLN A 69 -33.55 23.36 -15.96
CA GLN A 69 -34.82 22.67 -15.72
C GLN A 69 -35.92 23.65 -15.19
N HIS A 70 -35.52 24.66 -14.44
CA HIS A 70 -36.44 25.67 -13.91
C HIS A 70 -36.59 26.89 -14.84
N GLY A 71 -36.10 26.82 -16.09
CA GLY A 71 -36.20 27.90 -17.07
C GLY A 71 -35.49 29.20 -16.66
N ARG A 72 -34.45 29.10 -15.80
CA ARG A 72 -33.70 30.23 -15.28
C ARG A 72 -32.37 30.34 -16.03
N PRO A 73 -32.13 31.44 -16.78
CA PRO A 73 -30.83 31.64 -17.40
C PRO A 73 -29.76 31.86 -16.34
N ILE A 74 -28.60 31.25 -16.52
CA ILE A 74 -27.44 31.37 -15.66
C ILE A 74 -26.16 31.42 -16.51
N ASP A 75 -25.25 32.31 -16.21
CA ASP A 75 -23.98 32.44 -16.89
C ASP A 75 -22.85 31.64 -16.17
N ALA A 76 -21.73 31.42 -16.86
CA ALA A 76 -20.60 30.65 -16.33
C ALA A 76 -20.05 31.21 -15.02
N THR A 77 -20.01 32.55 -14.86
CA THR A 77 -19.52 33.20 -13.64
C THR A 77 -20.43 32.90 -12.45
N GLN A 78 -21.74 32.95 -12.70
CA GLN A 78 -22.75 32.63 -11.68
C GLN A 78 -22.70 31.15 -11.29
N ILE A 79 -22.53 30.26 -12.27
CA ILE A 79 -22.36 28.80 -12.02
C ILE A 79 -21.15 28.57 -11.10
N GLU A 80 -20.00 29.14 -11.44
CA GLU A 80 -18.78 29.00 -10.62
C GLU A 80 -18.97 29.55 -9.20
N ARG A 81 -19.62 30.74 -9.06
CA ARG A 81 -19.90 31.34 -7.76
C ARG A 81 -20.80 30.44 -6.89
N LEU A 82 -21.87 29.90 -7.45
CA LEU A 82 -22.81 29.05 -6.74
C LEU A 82 -22.19 27.69 -6.39
N ALA A 83 -21.41 27.14 -7.28
CA ALA A 83 -20.66 25.91 -7.03
C ALA A 83 -19.64 26.09 -5.90
N ALA A 84 -18.94 27.23 -5.86
CA ALA A 84 -18.01 27.56 -4.78
C ALA A 84 -18.74 27.75 -3.44
N LEU A 85 -19.89 28.45 -3.45
CA LEU A 85 -20.73 28.67 -2.27
C LEU A 85 -21.22 27.31 -1.71
N LYS A 86 -21.82 26.46 -2.57
CA LYS A 86 -22.28 25.11 -2.19
C LYS A 86 -21.13 24.27 -1.60
N SER A 87 -19.98 24.27 -2.24
CA SER A 87 -18.83 23.51 -1.78
C SER A 87 -18.34 23.97 -0.40
N ARG A 88 -18.35 25.28 -0.13
CA ARG A 88 -18.03 25.84 1.19
C ARG A 88 -19.05 25.37 2.23
N LEU A 89 -20.35 25.54 1.97
CA LEU A 89 -21.43 25.14 2.88
C LEU A 89 -21.36 23.62 3.19
N ALA A 90 -21.16 22.79 2.17
CA ALA A 90 -21.02 21.36 2.37
C ALA A 90 -19.85 21.02 3.29
N ARG A 91 -18.67 21.64 3.09
CA ARG A 91 -17.51 21.43 3.98
C ARG A 91 -17.77 21.86 5.42
N GLU A 92 -18.44 23.00 5.63
CA GLU A 92 -18.81 23.46 6.98
C GLU A 92 -19.73 22.46 7.69
N ILE A 93 -20.72 21.92 6.97
CA ILE A 93 -21.64 20.90 7.49
C ILE A 93 -20.85 19.61 7.81
N LEU A 94 -20.02 19.15 6.88
CA LEU A 94 -19.20 17.93 7.04
C LEU A 94 -18.24 18.02 8.22
N GLN A 95 -17.59 19.18 8.42
CA GLN A 95 -16.69 19.39 9.56
C GLN A 95 -17.41 19.34 10.92
N ARG A 96 -18.66 19.82 10.96
CA ARG A 96 -19.48 19.77 12.19
C ARG A 96 -20.02 18.38 12.49
N GLN A 97 -20.46 17.66 11.46
CA GLN A 97 -21.13 16.36 11.59
C GLN A 97 -20.18 15.18 11.65
N LYS A 98 -19.00 15.32 10.99
CA LYS A 98 -17.99 14.24 10.84
C LYS A 98 -18.59 12.88 10.41
N PRO A 99 -19.36 12.83 9.32
CA PRO A 99 -20.14 11.67 8.98
C PRO A 99 -19.29 10.61 8.24
N LEU A 100 -18.22 10.12 8.86
CA LEU A 100 -17.46 9.00 8.32
C LEU A 100 -18.38 7.76 8.23
N ALA A 101 -18.21 6.97 7.18
CA ALA A 101 -18.91 5.70 7.09
C ALA A 101 -18.55 4.81 8.30
N PRO A 102 -19.52 4.07 8.86
CA PRO A 102 -19.26 3.20 10.03
C PRO A 102 -18.09 2.26 9.78
N GLY A 103 -17.09 2.26 10.67
CA GLY A 103 -15.90 1.44 10.55
C GLY A 103 -14.93 1.83 9.43
N CYS A 104 -15.07 3.02 8.82
CA CYS A 104 -14.25 3.49 7.70
C CYS A 104 -12.75 3.41 7.99
N GLU A 105 -12.31 3.89 9.14
CA GLU A 105 -10.89 3.92 9.53
C GLU A 105 -10.32 2.51 9.67
N ASP A 106 -11.03 1.61 10.36
CA ASP A 106 -10.64 0.19 10.49
C ASP A 106 -10.65 -0.51 9.13
N ALA A 107 -11.69 -0.28 8.32
CA ALA A 107 -11.80 -0.84 6.98
C ALA A 107 -10.61 -0.46 6.10
N LEU A 108 -10.27 0.83 6.06
CA LEU A 108 -9.14 1.33 5.28
C LEU A 108 -7.81 0.77 5.78
N ALA A 109 -7.59 0.75 7.11
CA ALA A 109 -6.35 0.21 7.68
C ALA A 109 -6.18 -1.28 7.34
N ARG A 110 -7.25 -2.08 7.47
CA ARG A 110 -7.23 -3.51 7.15
C ARG A 110 -7.05 -3.78 5.66
N LEU A 111 -7.73 -3.04 4.79
CA LEU A 111 -7.58 -3.21 3.34
C LEU A 111 -6.22 -2.71 2.86
N ALA A 112 -5.68 -1.62 3.41
CA ALA A 112 -4.34 -1.12 3.08
C ALA A 112 -3.22 -2.10 3.47
N SER A 113 -3.48 -3.00 4.43
CA SER A 113 -2.52 -4.04 4.78
C SER A 113 -2.40 -5.15 3.72
N VAL A 114 -3.33 -5.21 2.76
CA VAL A 114 -3.39 -6.25 1.72
C VAL A 114 -3.32 -5.67 0.32
N TYR A 115 -3.95 -4.52 0.10
CA TYR A 115 -4.10 -3.91 -1.22
C TYR A 115 -3.53 -2.48 -1.26
N PRO A 116 -2.87 -2.05 -2.35
CA PRO A 116 -2.67 -0.64 -2.61
C PRO A 116 -4.03 0.05 -2.81
N LEU A 117 -4.25 1.15 -2.09
CA LEU A 117 -5.51 1.89 -2.12
C LEU A 117 -5.38 3.19 -2.91
N ALA A 118 -6.46 3.59 -3.57
CA ALA A 118 -6.62 4.91 -4.18
C ALA A 118 -7.98 5.52 -3.82
N VAL A 119 -8.05 6.85 -3.84
CA VAL A 119 -9.31 7.62 -3.87
C VAL A 119 -9.49 8.21 -5.27
N ALA A 120 -10.71 8.14 -5.79
CA ALA A 120 -11.11 8.74 -7.06
C ALA A 120 -12.49 9.40 -6.93
N SER A 121 -12.52 10.66 -6.49
CA SER A 121 -13.73 11.44 -6.18
C SER A 121 -14.04 12.48 -7.25
N SER A 122 -15.33 12.69 -7.56
CA SER A 122 -15.81 13.84 -8.35
C SER A 122 -15.71 15.16 -7.60
N GLY A 123 -15.43 15.14 -6.29
CA GLY A 123 -15.28 16.30 -5.44
C GLY A 123 -14.00 17.10 -5.76
N SER A 124 -13.99 18.36 -5.31
CA SER A 124 -12.82 19.23 -5.43
C SER A 124 -11.68 18.81 -4.50
N ARG A 125 -10.44 19.16 -4.85
CA ARG A 125 -9.25 18.90 -4.01
C ARG A 125 -9.44 19.31 -2.54
N PRO A 126 -9.93 20.52 -2.22
CA PRO A 126 -10.16 20.91 -0.82
C PRO A 126 -11.17 20.02 -0.08
N SER A 127 -12.16 19.45 -0.77
CA SER A 127 -13.15 18.56 -0.15
C SER A 127 -12.54 17.19 0.19
N VAL A 128 -11.76 16.65 -0.72
CA VAL A 128 -11.03 15.38 -0.50
C VAL A 128 -9.97 15.52 0.60
N ASP A 129 -9.21 16.62 0.60
CA ASP A 129 -8.22 16.89 1.65
C ASP A 129 -8.87 17.06 3.03
N ALA A 130 -10.06 17.66 3.11
CA ALA A 130 -10.82 17.75 4.35
C ALA A 130 -11.22 16.38 4.90
N PHE A 131 -11.63 15.44 4.05
CA PHE A 131 -11.88 14.05 4.43
C PHE A 131 -10.62 13.35 4.92
N LEU A 132 -9.53 13.44 4.17
CA LEU A 132 -8.27 12.80 4.51
C LEU A 132 -7.72 13.27 5.86
N LYS A 133 -7.89 14.57 6.15
CA LYS A 133 -7.55 15.14 7.45
C LYS A 133 -8.48 14.64 8.56
N LEU A 134 -9.78 14.55 8.28
CA LEU A 134 -10.78 14.10 9.24
C LEU A 134 -10.58 12.64 9.67
N SER A 135 -10.31 11.77 8.71
CA SER A 135 -10.12 10.32 8.91
C SER A 135 -8.68 9.93 9.28
N GLY A 136 -7.70 10.84 9.18
CA GLY A 136 -6.29 10.50 9.35
C GLY A 136 -5.74 9.50 8.33
N SER A 137 -6.49 9.24 7.24
CA SER A 137 -6.23 8.12 6.34
C SER A 137 -5.31 8.44 5.15
N ARG A 138 -4.79 9.66 5.04
CA ARG A 138 -3.99 10.07 3.87
C ARG A 138 -2.84 9.12 3.56
N SER A 139 -2.13 8.65 4.59
CA SER A 139 -0.98 7.74 4.44
C SER A 139 -1.35 6.34 3.93
N LEU A 140 -2.62 5.97 3.98
CA LEU A 140 -3.10 4.67 3.50
C LEU A 140 -3.31 4.65 1.98
N PHE A 141 -3.45 5.83 1.34
CA PHE A 141 -3.70 5.94 -0.09
C PHE A 141 -2.42 6.21 -0.88
N ARG A 142 -2.15 5.35 -1.85
CA ARG A 142 -1.06 5.51 -2.81
C ARG A 142 -1.39 6.57 -3.88
N ALA A 143 -2.66 6.70 -4.24
CA ALA A 143 -3.13 7.66 -5.22
C ALA A 143 -4.38 8.38 -4.71
N ILE A 144 -4.47 9.70 -4.96
CA ILE A 144 -5.60 10.53 -4.57
C ILE A 144 -5.93 11.43 -5.76
N LEU A 145 -7.06 11.11 -6.40
CA LEU A 145 -7.57 11.82 -7.56
C LEU A 145 -8.90 12.50 -7.22
N THR A 146 -9.06 13.68 -7.72
CA THR A 146 -10.22 14.56 -7.49
C THR A 146 -10.82 15.00 -8.81
N GLY A 147 -11.99 15.62 -8.78
CA GLY A 147 -12.58 16.23 -9.98
C GLY A 147 -11.69 17.27 -10.65
N ASP A 148 -10.75 17.87 -9.89
CA ASP A 148 -9.82 18.88 -10.42
C ASP A 148 -8.66 18.27 -11.21
N ASP A 149 -8.44 16.96 -11.08
CA ASP A 149 -7.32 16.26 -11.74
C ASP A 149 -7.70 15.68 -13.12
N VAL A 150 -8.95 15.75 -13.54
CA VAL A 150 -9.44 15.14 -14.79
C VAL A 150 -10.19 16.13 -15.65
N ALA A 151 -10.09 15.98 -16.97
CA ALA A 151 -10.80 16.82 -17.92
C ALA A 151 -12.31 16.46 -17.94
N ASN A 152 -12.61 15.16 -17.95
CA ASN A 152 -13.96 14.65 -18.07
C ASN A 152 -14.45 14.08 -16.75
N ALA A 153 -15.70 14.45 -16.37
CA ALA A 153 -16.37 13.92 -15.19
C ALA A 153 -16.91 12.49 -15.43
N LYS A 154 -17.18 11.74 -14.34
CA LYS A 154 -17.95 10.51 -14.40
C LYS A 154 -19.30 10.78 -15.13
N PRO A 155 -19.72 9.99 -16.09
CA PRO A 155 -19.35 8.58 -16.34
C PRO A 155 -18.14 8.36 -17.27
N ASP A 156 -17.35 9.38 -17.62
CA ASP A 156 -16.10 9.20 -18.34
C ASP A 156 -15.11 8.37 -17.47
N PRO A 157 -14.40 7.38 -18.06
CA PRO A 157 -13.49 6.51 -17.33
C PRO A 157 -12.18 7.18 -16.87
N GLU A 158 -11.89 8.42 -17.26
CA GLU A 158 -10.58 9.06 -17.09
C GLU A 158 -10.06 8.95 -15.66
N ILE A 159 -10.90 9.24 -14.66
CA ILE A 159 -10.47 9.27 -13.26
C ILE A 159 -10.01 7.88 -12.78
N TYR A 160 -10.70 6.82 -13.17
CA TYR A 160 -10.36 5.44 -12.80
C TYR A 160 -9.16 4.91 -13.57
N LEU A 161 -9.01 5.26 -14.84
CA LEU A 161 -7.82 4.93 -15.63
C LEU A 161 -6.56 5.58 -15.05
N ARG A 162 -6.67 6.85 -14.62
CA ARG A 162 -5.57 7.56 -13.96
C ARG A 162 -5.25 6.97 -12.59
N ALA A 163 -6.28 6.62 -11.80
CA ALA A 163 -6.09 5.97 -10.50
C ALA A 163 -5.39 4.62 -10.64
N ALA A 164 -5.83 3.76 -11.57
CA ALA A 164 -5.19 2.48 -11.85
C ALA A 164 -3.72 2.66 -12.25
N ARG A 165 -3.44 3.64 -13.14
CA ARG A 165 -2.06 3.97 -13.55
C ARG A 165 -1.21 4.39 -12.37
N GLN A 166 -1.71 5.24 -11.47
CA GLN A 166 -0.97 5.68 -10.27
C GLN A 166 -0.77 4.55 -9.26
N LEU A 167 -1.67 3.55 -9.23
CA LEU A 167 -1.46 2.33 -8.47
C LEU A 167 -0.40 1.41 -9.11
N GLY A 168 -0.04 1.64 -10.37
CA GLY A 168 0.86 0.76 -11.15
C GLY A 168 0.16 -0.54 -11.57
N LEU A 169 -1.16 -0.51 -11.76
CA LEU A 169 -1.98 -1.68 -12.07
C LEU A 169 -2.77 -1.48 -13.37
N PRO A 170 -3.00 -2.55 -14.15
CA PRO A 170 -3.97 -2.49 -15.23
C PRO A 170 -5.39 -2.37 -14.65
N PRO A 171 -6.33 -1.70 -15.32
CA PRO A 171 -7.67 -1.43 -14.78
C PRO A 171 -8.44 -2.69 -14.39
N ASP A 172 -8.31 -3.79 -15.13
CA ASP A 172 -8.97 -5.08 -14.87
C ASP A 172 -8.45 -5.80 -13.60
N ALA A 173 -7.27 -5.37 -13.09
CA ALA A 173 -6.74 -5.77 -11.80
C ALA A 173 -7.14 -4.83 -10.66
N CYS A 174 -7.96 -3.81 -10.92
CA CYS A 174 -8.48 -2.90 -9.91
C CYS A 174 -9.94 -3.23 -9.57
N LEU A 175 -10.25 -3.16 -8.27
CA LEU A 175 -11.61 -3.17 -7.75
C LEU A 175 -12.02 -1.73 -7.43
N VAL A 176 -13.06 -1.24 -8.10
CA VAL A 176 -13.66 0.06 -7.78
C VAL A 176 -14.82 -0.14 -6.81
N VAL A 177 -14.87 0.69 -5.78
CA VAL A 177 -15.95 0.74 -4.79
C VAL A 177 -16.73 2.03 -4.98
N GLU A 178 -18.03 1.91 -5.28
CA GLU A 178 -18.88 3.00 -5.74
C GLU A 178 -20.30 2.90 -5.13
N ASP A 179 -21.06 4.01 -5.18
CA ASP A 179 -22.45 4.07 -4.73
C ASP A 179 -23.37 4.80 -5.72
N ALA A 180 -22.80 5.36 -6.80
CA ALA A 180 -23.52 6.15 -7.80
C ALA A 180 -23.49 5.50 -9.20
N VAL A 181 -24.58 5.69 -9.94
CA VAL A 181 -24.74 5.15 -11.31
C VAL A 181 -23.62 5.65 -12.24
N SER A 182 -23.33 6.94 -12.22
CA SER A 182 -22.28 7.53 -13.07
C SER A 182 -20.88 6.97 -12.76
N GLY A 183 -20.60 6.72 -11.49
CA GLY A 183 -19.34 6.14 -11.08
C GLY A 183 -19.21 4.66 -11.45
N VAL A 184 -20.27 3.87 -11.29
CA VAL A 184 -20.30 2.48 -11.76
C VAL A 184 -20.08 2.41 -13.27
N GLN A 185 -20.73 3.28 -14.06
CA GLN A 185 -20.53 3.35 -15.51
C GLN A 185 -19.10 3.73 -15.89
N ALA A 186 -18.53 4.74 -15.21
CA ALA A 186 -17.14 5.15 -15.41
C ALA A 186 -16.14 4.02 -15.13
N ALA A 187 -16.31 3.31 -14.02
CA ALA A 187 -15.44 2.20 -13.65
C ALA A 187 -15.57 1.02 -14.63
N ARG A 188 -16.78 0.73 -15.08
CA ARG A 188 -17.03 -0.28 -16.14
C ARG A 188 -16.38 0.09 -17.46
N ALA A 189 -16.51 1.36 -17.87
CA ALA A 189 -15.87 1.89 -19.08
C ALA A 189 -14.34 1.84 -18.99
N ALA A 190 -13.78 2.01 -17.80
CA ALA A 190 -12.35 1.81 -17.55
C ALA A 190 -11.90 0.35 -17.64
N GLY A 191 -12.81 -0.62 -17.67
CA GLY A 191 -12.50 -2.05 -17.65
C GLY A 191 -12.25 -2.61 -16.24
N ALA A 192 -12.52 -1.84 -15.18
CA ALA A 192 -12.33 -2.26 -13.81
C ALA A 192 -13.45 -3.19 -13.32
N GLN A 193 -13.16 -3.97 -12.26
CA GLN A 193 -14.17 -4.64 -11.48
C GLN A 193 -14.89 -3.62 -10.59
N VAL A 194 -16.21 -3.75 -10.39
CA VAL A 194 -16.99 -2.78 -9.63
C VAL A 194 -17.85 -3.47 -8.58
N VAL A 195 -17.65 -3.05 -7.33
CA VAL A 195 -18.57 -3.30 -6.22
C VAL A 195 -19.35 -2.02 -5.95
N ALA A 196 -20.64 -2.10 -5.89
CA ALA A 196 -21.46 -0.99 -5.43
C ALA A 196 -21.88 -1.20 -3.95
N ILE A 197 -21.82 -0.13 -3.17
CA ILE A 197 -22.35 -0.07 -1.81
C ILE A 197 -23.76 0.50 -1.87
N GLU A 198 -24.70 -0.16 -1.17
CA GLU A 198 -26.08 0.28 -1.10
C GLU A 198 -26.25 1.55 -0.29
N GLY A 199 -27.17 2.42 -0.67
CA GLY A 199 -27.57 3.58 0.14
C GLY A 199 -27.84 4.86 -0.64
N THR A 200 -26.99 5.27 -1.57
CA THR A 200 -27.16 6.55 -2.31
C THR A 200 -28.12 6.40 -3.48
N CYS A 201 -27.96 5.37 -4.27
CA CYS A 201 -28.84 5.07 -5.43
C CYS A 201 -29.63 3.78 -5.22
N PRO A 202 -30.78 3.63 -5.89
CA PRO A 202 -31.53 2.39 -5.87
C PRO A 202 -30.68 1.21 -6.38
N THR A 203 -30.70 0.10 -5.67
CA THR A 203 -29.98 -1.15 -6.00
C THR A 203 -30.14 -1.58 -7.45
N ARG A 204 -31.37 -1.46 -7.98
CA ARG A 204 -31.68 -1.80 -9.37
C ARG A 204 -30.89 -0.97 -10.37
N ASP A 205 -30.72 0.32 -10.09
CA ASP A 205 -30.06 1.24 -11.02
C ASP A 205 -28.53 0.99 -11.03
N LEU A 206 -27.95 0.67 -9.87
CA LEU A 206 -26.54 0.25 -9.75
C LEU A 206 -26.27 -1.06 -10.50
N GLN A 207 -27.22 -2.03 -10.44
CA GLN A 207 -27.14 -3.27 -11.21
C GLN A 207 -27.22 -3.01 -12.71
N GLN A 208 -28.15 -2.18 -13.15
CA GLN A 208 -28.29 -1.81 -14.56
C GLN A 208 -27.08 -1.04 -15.09
N ALA A 209 -26.44 -0.24 -14.26
CA ALA A 209 -25.18 0.44 -14.59
C ALA A 209 -24.00 -0.54 -14.75
N GLY A 210 -24.15 -1.79 -14.33
CA GLY A 210 -23.16 -2.85 -14.53
C GLY A 210 -22.30 -3.17 -13.32
N ALA A 211 -22.74 -2.84 -12.09
CA ALA A 211 -22.06 -3.29 -10.89
C ALA A 211 -21.95 -4.82 -10.86
N HIS A 212 -20.78 -5.35 -10.61
CA HIS A 212 -20.53 -6.79 -10.56
C HIS A 212 -21.09 -7.43 -9.28
N ALA A 213 -21.15 -6.65 -8.19
CA ALA A 213 -21.84 -7.03 -6.96
C ALA A 213 -22.33 -5.80 -6.22
N LEU A 214 -23.25 -6.06 -5.29
CA LEU A 214 -23.81 -5.10 -4.37
C LEU A 214 -23.54 -5.57 -2.95
N LEU A 215 -23.04 -4.69 -2.11
CA LEU A 215 -22.77 -4.95 -0.71
C LEU A 215 -23.46 -3.89 0.17
N PRO A 216 -23.94 -4.26 1.35
CA PRO A 216 -24.65 -3.32 2.20
C PRO A 216 -23.78 -2.23 2.83
N ASN A 217 -22.47 -2.48 3.02
CA ASN A 217 -21.57 -1.54 3.68
C ASN A 217 -20.10 -1.94 3.51
N LEU A 218 -19.18 -1.06 3.97
CA LEU A 218 -17.74 -1.30 3.96
C LEU A 218 -17.31 -2.51 4.81
N GLY A 219 -17.98 -2.78 5.92
CA GLY A 219 -17.67 -3.94 6.78
C GLY A 219 -17.83 -5.25 6.04
N GLN A 220 -18.90 -5.37 5.23
CA GLN A 220 -19.11 -6.56 4.38
C GLN A 220 -18.07 -6.64 3.26
N LEU A 221 -17.66 -5.51 2.67
CA LEU A 221 -16.58 -5.47 1.70
C LEU A 221 -15.28 -6.00 2.30
N VAL A 222 -14.91 -5.51 3.50
CA VAL A 222 -13.70 -5.96 4.21
C VAL A 222 -13.76 -7.45 4.50
N SER A 223 -14.88 -7.94 5.05
CA SER A 223 -15.05 -9.37 5.34
C SER A 223 -14.87 -10.20 4.07
N THR A 224 -15.57 -9.82 3.00
CA THR A 224 -15.50 -10.55 1.73
C THR A 224 -14.10 -10.55 1.13
N LEU A 225 -13.44 -9.39 1.06
CA LEU A 225 -12.11 -9.28 0.45
C LEU A 225 -11.01 -9.94 1.30
N LEU A 226 -11.12 -9.87 2.63
CA LEU A 226 -10.13 -10.48 3.52
C LEU A 226 -10.39 -11.99 3.71
N GLU A 227 -11.63 -12.45 3.65
CA GLU A 227 -11.94 -13.88 3.57
C GLU A 227 -11.45 -14.46 2.24
N ASP A 228 -11.68 -13.77 1.12
CA ASP A 228 -11.14 -14.13 -0.18
C ASP A 228 -9.61 -14.03 -0.22
N ALA A 229 -9.01 -13.02 0.40
CA ALA A 229 -7.56 -12.91 0.55
C ALA A 229 -7.01 -14.01 1.46
N ASN A 230 -7.67 -14.34 2.55
CA ASN A 230 -7.29 -15.47 3.42
C ASN A 230 -7.54 -16.81 2.71
N ALA A 231 -8.61 -16.96 1.94
CA ALA A 231 -8.85 -18.12 1.10
C ALA A 231 -7.89 -18.18 -0.09
N ALA A 232 -7.50 -17.03 -0.66
CA ALA A 232 -6.47 -16.93 -1.71
C ALA A 232 -5.05 -17.07 -1.14
N ILE A 233 -4.81 -16.68 0.12
CA ILE A 233 -3.59 -17.02 0.87
C ILE A 233 -3.58 -18.52 1.19
N GLY A 234 -4.74 -19.14 1.46
CA GLY A 234 -4.91 -20.59 1.53
C GLY A 234 -4.94 -21.29 0.16
N ALA A 235 -5.16 -20.56 -0.95
CA ALA A 235 -5.14 -20.99 -2.35
C ALA A 235 -4.09 -20.24 -3.20
N ALA A 236 -3.27 -19.36 -2.60
CA ALA A 236 -2.03 -18.92 -3.22
C ALA A 236 -1.29 -20.20 -3.62
N PRO A 237 -0.71 -20.26 -4.81
CA PRO A 237 0.15 -21.39 -5.14
C PRO A 237 1.08 -21.55 -3.96
N ALA A 238 1.02 -22.72 -3.33
CA ALA A 238 1.81 -23.02 -2.14
C ALA A 238 3.24 -22.57 -2.47
N ILE A 239 3.78 -21.65 -1.66
CA ILE A 239 5.14 -21.19 -1.87
C ILE A 239 5.97 -22.47 -1.81
N ASP A 240 6.59 -22.82 -2.93
CA ASP A 240 7.49 -23.97 -2.96
C ASP A 240 8.82 -23.52 -2.33
N PRO A 241 9.14 -23.96 -1.11
CA PRO A 241 10.35 -23.52 -0.44
C PRO A 241 11.61 -23.89 -1.22
N SER A 242 11.56 -24.93 -2.09
CA SER A 242 12.70 -25.36 -2.90
C SER A 242 13.14 -24.31 -3.92
N LEU A 243 12.25 -23.41 -4.30
CA LEU A 243 12.53 -22.29 -5.21
C LEU A 243 13.12 -21.06 -4.50
N TRP A 244 13.20 -21.07 -3.15
CA TRP A 244 13.61 -19.93 -2.35
C TRP A 244 14.83 -20.22 -1.48
N SER A 245 15.73 -19.25 -1.47
CA SER A 245 16.74 -19.09 -0.41
C SER A 245 16.54 -17.74 0.28
N ALA A 246 17.00 -17.60 1.51
CA ALA A 246 17.08 -16.29 2.15
C ALA A 246 18.53 -15.91 2.42
N VAL A 247 18.90 -14.65 2.16
CA VAL A 247 20.18 -14.05 2.56
C VAL A 247 19.89 -13.06 3.68
N ILE A 248 20.53 -13.26 4.82
CA ILE A 248 20.34 -12.46 6.03
C ILE A 248 21.67 -11.79 6.39
N PRO A 249 21.90 -10.54 5.94
CA PRO A 249 23.05 -9.74 6.35
C PRO A 249 22.94 -9.38 7.85
N ALA A 250 23.82 -9.95 8.68
CA ALA A 250 23.79 -9.81 10.13
C ALA A 250 25.17 -9.61 10.77
N ALA A 251 26.12 -8.98 10.05
CA ALA A 251 27.47 -8.70 10.52
C ALA A 251 27.56 -7.58 11.59
N GLY A 252 26.43 -6.96 11.97
CA GLY A 252 26.37 -5.87 12.93
C GLY A 252 26.71 -6.28 14.36
N ARG A 253 27.53 -5.46 15.05
CA ARG A 253 28.04 -5.73 16.41
C ARG A 253 27.13 -5.29 17.56
N GLY A 254 26.01 -4.61 17.31
CA GLY A 254 25.10 -4.14 18.36
C GLY A 254 25.65 -3.09 19.33
N SER A 255 26.74 -2.40 19.02
CA SER A 255 27.43 -1.46 19.91
C SER A 255 26.53 -0.32 20.42
N ARG A 256 25.58 0.15 19.60
CA ARG A 256 24.60 1.19 20.00
C ARG A 256 23.56 0.70 21.00
N LEU A 257 23.41 -0.62 21.14
CA LEU A 257 22.51 -1.26 22.11
C LEU A 257 23.20 -1.55 23.45
N GLY A 258 24.50 -1.20 23.59
CA GLY A 258 25.30 -1.61 24.76
C GLY A 258 25.47 -3.15 24.86
N PHE A 259 25.28 -3.86 23.77
CA PHE A 259 25.31 -5.31 23.70
C PHE A 259 26.64 -5.79 23.10
N HIS A 260 27.35 -6.66 23.81
CA HIS A 260 28.70 -7.09 23.46
C HIS A 260 28.76 -8.40 22.64
N ARG A 261 27.62 -8.89 22.20
CA ARG A 261 27.44 -10.06 21.35
C ARG A 261 26.91 -9.64 19.96
N PRO A 262 26.89 -10.52 18.96
CA PRO A 262 26.29 -10.23 17.67
C PRO A 262 24.87 -9.67 17.81
N LYS A 263 24.55 -8.57 17.10
CA LYS A 263 23.28 -7.86 17.20
C LYS A 263 22.07 -8.77 17.02
N ILE A 264 22.17 -9.74 16.11
CA ILE A 264 21.09 -10.70 15.82
C ILE A 264 20.71 -11.57 17.04
N LEU A 265 21.58 -11.64 18.05
CA LEU A 265 21.33 -12.35 19.31
C LEU A 265 20.78 -11.41 20.41
N TYR A 266 20.55 -10.13 20.12
CA TYR A 266 19.96 -9.19 21.08
C TYR A 266 18.55 -9.64 21.46
N PRO A 267 18.21 -9.68 22.78
CA PRO A 267 16.89 -10.11 23.23
C PRO A 267 15.84 -9.01 23.00
N VAL A 268 14.71 -9.38 22.39
CA VAL A 268 13.50 -8.57 22.22
C VAL A 268 12.32 -9.42 22.69
N ALA A 269 11.52 -8.90 23.63
CA ALA A 269 10.45 -9.67 24.28
C ALA A 269 10.89 -11.06 24.77
N GLY A 270 12.09 -11.13 25.36
CA GLY A 270 12.65 -12.36 25.95
C GLY A 270 13.20 -13.39 24.95
N ARG A 271 13.27 -13.08 23.67
CA ARG A 271 13.77 -13.97 22.60
C ARG A 271 14.82 -13.24 21.73
N PRO A 272 15.87 -13.91 21.25
CA PRO A 272 16.80 -13.31 20.29
C PRO A 272 16.11 -12.79 19.03
N ILE A 273 16.63 -11.71 18.42
CA ILE A 273 16.21 -11.25 17.09
C ILE A 273 16.19 -12.40 16.08
N LEU A 274 17.20 -13.25 16.14
CA LEU A 274 17.32 -14.45 15.29
C LEU A 274 16.06 -15.33 15.32
N ASP A 275 15.50 -15.58 16.50
CA ASP A 275 14.33 -16.45 16.65
C ASP A 275 13.08 -15.85 15.99
N TRP A 276 12.90 -14.54 16.09
CA TRP A 276 11.81 -13.83 15.43
C TRP A 276 11.95 -13.85 13.90
N LEU A 277 13.14 -13.61 13.40
CA LEU A 277 13.43 -13.69 11.96
C LEU A 277 13.15 -15.08 11.40
N LEU A 278 13.62 -16.11 12.10
CA LEU A 278 13.40 -17.50 11.69
C LEU A 278 11.92 -17.86 11.63
N ASP A 279 11.12 -17.45 12.61
CA ASP A 279 9.67 -17.73 12.62
C ASP A 279 8.97 -17.18 11.35
N GLY A 280 9.45 -16.05 10.80
CA GLY A 280 8.88 -15.43 9.60
C GLY A 280 9.39 -16.02 8.28
N ILE A 281 10.65 -16.43 8.19
CA ILE A 281 11.32 -16.73 6.93
C ILE A 281 11.54 -18.24 6.71
N GLU A 282 11.89 -18.97 7.77
CA GLU A 282 12.30 -20.38 7.70
C GLU A 282 11.24 -21.27 7.05
N PRO A 283 9.93 -21.11 7.28
CA PRO A 283 8.91 -21.95 6.64
C PRO A 283 8.87 -21.84 5.10
N HIS A 284 9.44 -20.79 4.55
CA HIS A 284 9.30 -20.43 3.14
C HIS A 284 10.57 -20.62 2.31
N CYS A 285 11.68 -20.99 2.93
CA CYS A 285 12.98 -21.10 2.24
C CYS A 285 13.64 -22.43 2.52
N ALA A 286 14.12 -23.13 1.48
CA ALA A 286 14.87 -24.38 1.63
C ALA A 286 16.27 -24.14 2.19
N SER A 287 16.87 -22.98 1.94
CA SER A 287 18.21 -22.63 2.41
C SER A 287 18.25 -21.22 2.99
N LEU A 288 18.95 -21.04 4.10
CA LEU A 288 19.16 -19.77 4.77
C LEU A 288 20.67 -19.47 4.82
N VAL A 289 21.07 -18.31 4.32
CA VAL A 289 22.46 -17.86 4.30
C VAL A 289 22.62 -16.66 5.23
N PHE A 290 23.34 -16.84 6.32
CA PHE A 290 23.66 -15.76 7.26
C PHE A 290 25.02 -15.17 6.92
N VAL A 291 25.04 -13.85 6.63
CA VAL A 291 26.29 -13.14 6.36
C VAL A 291 26.72 -12.45 7.65
N LEU A 292 27.80 -12.96 8.24
CA LEU A 292 28.24 -12.60 9.59
C LEU A 292 29.65 -12.00 9.58
N SER A 293 29.98 -11.27 10.65
CA SER A 293 31.36 -10.87 10.91
C SER A 293 32.18 -12.07 11.43
N PRO A 294 33.51 -12.11 11.21
CA PRO A 294 34.35 -13.19 11.71
C PRO A 294 34.19 -13.43 13.22
N ASP A 295 34.14 -12.34 14.00
CA ASP A 295 34.09 -12.39 15.47
C ASP A 295 32.78 -12.98 16.02
N GLY A 296 31.67 -12.84 15.28
CA GLY A 296 30.35 -13.24 15.75
C GLY A 296 29.86 -14.59 15.21
N ALA A 297 30.51 -15.12 14.19
CA ALA A 297 30.00 -16.28 13.45
C ALA A 297 29.84 -17.53 14.32
N ALA A 298 30.83 -17.85 15.16
CA ALA A 298 30.80 -19.04 16.01
C ALA A 298 29.63 -18.99 17.02
N GLU A 299 29.38 -17.83 17.60
CA GLU A 299 28.32 -17.67 18.59
C GLU A 299 26.93 -17.76 17.97
N VAL A 300 26.74 -17.17 16.79
CA VAL A 300 25.48 -17.28 16.03
C VAL A 300 25.25 -18.69 15.55
N ALA A 301 26.30 -19.42 15.13
CA ALA A 301 26.21 -20.82 14.72
C ALA A 301 25.63 -21.73 15.81
N VAL A 302 26.01 -21.54 17.06
CA VAL A 302 25.46 -22.31 18.19
C VAL A 302 23.94 -22.13 18.30
N GLU A 303 23.43 -20.90 18.13
CA GLU A 303 21.99 -20.66 18.20
C GLU A 303 21.24 -21.16 16.95
N LEU A 304 21.86 -21.10 15.78
CA LEU A 304 21.33 -21.65 14.55
C LEU A 304 21.23 -23.18 14.62
N ASP A 305 22.26 -23.86 15.14
CA ASP A 305 22.25 -25.32 15.33
C ASP A 305 21.13 -25.73 16.30
N ARG A 306 20.87 -24.95 17.33
CA ARG A 306 19.76 -25.20 18.27
C ARG A 306 18.39 -25.12 17.59
N ARG A 307 18.21 -24.25 16.58
CA ARG A 307 16.91 -23.93 15.97
C ARG A 307 16.65 -24.66 14.65
N ILE A 308 17.65 -24.73 13.78
CA ILE A 308 17.49 -25.16 12.38
C ILE A 308 18.68 -26.01 11.89
N ALA A 309 19.25 -26.84 12.75
CA ALA A 309 20.46 -27.64 12.44
C ALA A 309 20.48 -28.19 11.01
N GLY A 310 21.53 -27.93 10.27
CA GLY A 310 21.76 -28.44 8.91
C GLY A 310 21.00 -27.72 7.79
N ARG A 311 20.15 -26.70 8.11
CA ARG A 311 19.37 -25.93 7.11
C ARG A 311 19.87 -24.51 6.91
N TYR A 312 21.11 -24.24 7.25
CA TYR A 312 21.71 -22.92 7.07
C TYR A 312 23.14 -23.00 6.56
N GLN A 313 23.61 -21.89 6.05
CA GLN A 313 25.01 -21.65 5.70
C GLN A 313 25.47 -20.31 6.33
N ILE A 314 26.75 -20.23 6.69
CA ILE A 314 27.38 -19.01 7.16
C ILE A 314 28.37 -18.56 6.12
N ALA A 315 28.19 -17.33 5.63
CA ALA A 315 29.14 -16.60 4.82
C ALA A 315 29.81 -15.52 5.67
N ILE A 316 31.09 -15.28 5.48
CA ILE A 316 31.84 -14.30 6.29
C ILE A 316 32.06 -13.03 5.51
N GLN A 317 31.61 -11.90 6.07
CA GLN A 317 31.98 -10.56 5.61
C GLN A 317 33.18 -10.06 6.46
N PRO A 318 34.40 -10.05 5.92
CA PRO A 318 35.60 -9.75 6.71
C PRO A 318 35.65 -8.33 7.26
N SER A 319 35.07 -7.39 6.51
CA SER A 319 35.03 -5.95 6.83
C SER A 319 33.65 -5.39 6.51
N PRO A 320 33.18 -4.36 7.21
CA PRO A 320 31.86 -3.74 6.95
C PRO A 320 31.91 -2.85 5.70
N THR A 321 31.96 -3.47 4.53
CA THR A 321 32.07 -2.83 3.21
C THR A 321 30.73 -2.41 2.63
N GLY A 322 29.65 -2.70 3.33
CA GLY A 322 28.27 -2.28 2.98
C GLY A 322 27.33 -3.45 2.77
N MET A 323 26.05 -3.11 2.69
CA MET A 323 24.96 -4.08 2.61
C MET A 323 24.92 -4.79 1.24
N GLY A 324 25.23 -4.08 0.16
CA GLY A 324 25.32 -4.66 -1.19
C GLY A 324 26.44 -5.72 -1.26
N ASP A 325 27.53 -5.47 -0.55
CA ASP A 325 28.64 -6.41 -0.47
C ASP A 325 28.28 -7.67 0.35
N ALA A 326 27.62 -7.48 1.49
CA ALA A 326 27.11 -8.58 2.30
C ALA A 326 26.15 -9.47 1.49
N VAL A 327 25.23 -8.86 0.75
CA VAL A 327 24.30 -9.60 -0.12
C VAL A 327 25.07 -10.34 -1.23
N SER A 328 26.07 -9.72 -1.86
CA SER A 328 26.88 -10.36 -2.89
C SER A 328 27.61 -11.62 -2.34
N ILE A 329 28.21 -11.50 -1.14
CA ILE A 329 28.87 -12.63 -0.46
C ILE A 329 27.85 -13.74 -0.17
N GLY A 330 26.66 -13.41 0.32
CA GLY A 330 25.59 -14.37 0.59
C GLY A 330 25.12 -15.09 -0.68
N LEU A 331 25.04 -14.37 -1.80
CA LEU A 331 24.59 -14.91 -3.08
C LEU A 331 25.52 -16.01 -3.64
N GLU A 332 26.78 -16.06 -3.26
CA GLU A 332 27.69 -17.16 -3.67
C GLU A 332 27.16 -18.51 -3.21
N HIS A 333 26.35 -18.56 -2.16
CA HIS A 333 25.75 -19.76 -1.59
C HIS A 333 24.27 -19.99 -2.02
N VAL A 334 23.73 -19.14 -2.89
CA VAL A 334 22.33 -19.22 -3.35
C VAL A 334 22.26 -19.88 -4.72
N HIS A 335 21.47 -20.95 -4.83
CA HIS A 335 21.26 -21.70 -6.08
C HIS A 335 19.78 -21.77 -6.50
N SER A 336 18.87 -21.25 -5.68
CA SER A 336 17.44 -21.18 -5.95
C SER A 336 17.08 -20.13 -6.98
N GLU A 337 15.91 -20.26 -7.62
CA GLU A 337 15.40 -19.31 -8.61
C GLU A 337 15.15 -17.94 -7.99
N HIS A 338 14.67 -17.93 -6.75
CA HIS A 338 14.33 -16.72 -6.01
C HIS A 338 15.16 -16.59 -4.73
N VAL A 339 15.44 -15.36 -4.34
CA VAL A 339 16.11 -15.03 -3.08
C VAL A 339 15.37 -13.95 -2.32
N ALA A 340 15.10 -14.20 -1.05
CA ALA A 340 14.64 -13.23 -0.08
C ALA A 340 15.86 -12.59 0.61
N VAL A 341 15.93 -11.27 0.65
CA VAL A 341 16.95 -10.53 1.42
C VAL A 341 16.24 -9.88 2.59
N VAL A 342 16.70 -10.14 3.79
CA VAL A 342 16.11 -9.66 5.04
C VAL A 342 17.20 -9.05 5.91
N TRP A 343 17.01 -7.80 6.33
CA TRP A 343 17.97 -7.19 7.27
C TRP A 343 17.97 -7.95 8.61
N GLY A 344 19.14 -8.27 9.12
CA GLY A 344 19.35 -9.05 10.35
C GLY A 344 18.90 -8.35 11.64
N ASP A 345 18.26 -7.20 11.55
CA ASP A 345 17.67 -6.45 12.67
C ASP A 345 16.14 -6.33 12.58
N GLN A 346 15.53 -6.96 11.60
CA GLN A 346 14.07 -7.04 11.45
C GLN A 346 13.49 -8.08 12.41
N VAL A 347 12.67 -7.65 13.35
CA VAL A 347 12.13 -8.51 14.43
C VAL A 347 10.64 -8.76 14.26
N ALA A 348 9.92 -7.76 13.78
CA ALA A 348 8.47 -7.72 13.84
C ALA A 348 7.80 -8.14 12.53
N LEU A 349 8.54 -8.72 11.58
CA LEU A 349 8.00 -9.23 10.31
C LEU A 349 7.00 -10.36 10.61
N ARG A 350 5.73 -10.14 10.25
CA ARG A 350 4.71 -11.16 10.44
C ARG A 350 4.82 -12.23 9.35
N PRO A 351 4.65 -13.54 9.69
CA PRO A 351 4.66 -14.62 8.71
C PRO A 351 3.71 -14.39 7.53
N GLN A 352 2.53 -13.81 7.80
CA GLN A 352 1.54 -13.48 6.75
C GLN A 352 2.06 -12.41 5.78
N SER A 353 2.74 -11.38 6.28
CA SER A 353 3.32 -10.32 5.46
C SER A 353 4.47 -10.84 4.59
N VAL A 354 5.27 -11.75 5.12
CA VAL A 354 6.32 -12.45 4.39
C VAL A 354 5.71 -13.31 3.29
N ALA A 355 4.78 -14.21 3.63
CA ALA A 355 4.11 -15.09 2.67
C ALA A 355 3.45 -14.30 1.52
N MET A 356 2.79 -13.18 1.83
CA MET A 356 2.19 -12.30 0.84
C MET A 356 3.24 -11.71 -0.12
N THR A 357 4.37 -11.25 0.40
CA THR A 357 5.45 -10.70 -0.46
C THR A 357 5.99 -11.74 -1.41
N LEU A 358 6.25 -12.96 -0.91
CA LEU A 358 6.74 -14.07 -1.73
C LEU A 358 5.73 -14.44 -2.81
N ALA A 359 4.44 -14.54 -2.46
CA ALA A 359 3.37 -14.84 -3.40
C ALA A 359 3.22 -13.74 -4.48
N LEU A 360 3.32 -12.46 -4.11
CA LEU A 360 3.31 -11.35 -5.05
C LEU A 360 4.51 -11.39 -6.01
N HIS A 361 5.68 -11.81 -5.52
CA HIS A 361 6.88 -11.93 -6.34
C HIS A 361 6.77 -13.06 -7.37
N GLN A 362 6.18 -14.19 -6.99
CA GLN A 362 5.93 -15.32 -7.89
C GLN A 362 4.74 -15.12 -8.83
N GLY A 363 4.01 -14.00 -8.68
CA GLY A 363 2.85 -13.70 -9.52
C GLY A 363 3.18 -13.63 -11.02
N PRO A 364 2.13 -13.53 -11.88
CA PRO A 364 2.26 -13.59 -13.35
C PRO A 364 3.00 -12.39 -13.97
N LEU A 365 3.34 -11.37 -13.20
CA LEU A 365 4.23 -10.30 -13.65
C LEU A 365 5.66 -10.84 -13.59
N GLU A 366 6.43 -10.68 -14.65
CA GLU A 366 7.86 -10.99 -14.68
C GLU A 366 8.64 -10.01 -13.78
N THR A 367 8.35 -10.07 -12.48
CA THR A 367 8.93 -9.19 -11.48
C THR A 367 10.36 -9.62 -11.17
N GLY A 368 11.32 -8.76 -11.36
CA GLY A 368 12.70 -9.03 -10.97
C GLY A 368 12.98 -8.70 -9.52
N LEU A 369 12.25 -7.70 -8.98
CA LEU A 369 12.32 -7.23 -7.59
C LEU A 369 10.92 -6.94 -7.05
N THR A 370 10.60 -7.51 -5.90
CA THR A 370 9.48 -7.06 -5.06
C THR A 370 10.05 -6.45 -3.79
N CYS A 371 9.80 -5.16 -3.60
CA CYS A 371 10.24 -4.37 -2.45
C CYS A 371 9.00 -3.80 -1.77
N PRO A 372 8.47 -4.40 -0.69
CA PRO A 372 7.40 -3.80 0.08
C PRO A 372 7.82 -2.44 0.62
N THR A 373 6.88 -1.49 0.64
CA THR A 373 7.13 -0.14 1.12
C THR A 373 6.10 0.28 2.15
N VAL A 374 6.47 1.23 3.00
CA VAL A 374 5.61 1.86 3.98
C VAL A 374 5.76 3.37 3.92
N TRP A 375 4.71 4.09 4.27
CA TRP A 375 4.78 5.53 4.48
C TRP A 375 5.08 5.82 5.95
N ARG A 376 6.11 6.63 6.22
CA ARG A 376 6.49 6.96 7.60
C ARG A 376 6.93 8.42 7.77
N PRO A 377 6.76 9.00 8.97
CA PRO A 377 7.36 10.28 9.31
C PRO A 377 8.89 10.13 9.39
N GLN A 378 9.60 11.18 9.01
CA GLN A 378 11.07 11.25 9.05
C GLN A 378 11.76 9.99 8.49
N PRO A 379 11.50 9.64 7.22
CA PRO A 379 12.04 8.42 6.64
C PRO A 379 13.56 8.49 6.60
N TYR A 380 14.21 7.38 6.94
CA TYR A 380 15.66 7.23 6.81
C TYR A 380 16.10 6.92 5.38
N ILE A 381 15.22 6.23 4.65
CA ILE A 381 15.27 5.96 3.21
C ILE A 381 14.00 6.56 2.62
N HIS A 382 14.09 7.24 1.47
CA HIS A 382 12.92 7.76 0.76
C HIS A 382 12.98 7.40 -0.71
N LEU A 383 11.93 6.75 -1.20
CA LEU A 383 11.74 6.43 -2.61
C LEU A 383 11.08 7.62 -3.32
N GLU A 384 11.74 8.15 -4.35
CA GLU A 384 11.19 9.19 -5.22
C GLU A 384 10.38 8.56 -6.36
N ARG A 385 9.28 9.21 -6.72
CA ARG A 385 8.40 8.76 -7.81
C ARG A 385 8.10 9.89 -8.76
N ASP A 386 7.88 9.53 -10.03
CA ASP A 386 7.30 10.43 -11.02
C ASP A 386 5.78 10.55 -10.87
N ASP A 387 5.16 11.40 -11.69
CA ASP A 387 3.70 11.61 -11.72
C ASP A 387 2.91 10.35 -12.11
N ALA A 388 3.55 9.39 -12.78
CA ALA A 388 2.98 8.09 -13.12
C ALA A 388 3.09 7.08 -11.96
N GLY A 389 3.75 7.45 -10.85
CA GLY A 389 3.96 6.61 -9.69
C GLY A 389 5.13 5.63 -9.82
N SER A 390 5.93 5.71 -10.88
CA SER A 390 7.12 4.88 -11.06
C SER A 390 8.26 5.36 -10.16
N VAL A 391 9.02 4.44 -9.59
CA VAL A 391 10.20 4.80 -8.79
C VAL A 391 11.28 5.35 -9.72
N THR A 392 11.71 6.58 -9.47
CA THR A 392 12.71 7.29 -10.27
C THR A 392 14.04 7.47 -9.54
N GLY A 393 13.97 7.51 -8.20
CA GLY A 393 15.12 7.81 -7.37
C GLY A 393 15.02 7.24 -5.96
N LEU A 394 16.08 7.49 -5.22
CA LEU A 394 16.24 7.06 -3.83
C LEU A 394 17.04 8.11 -3.07
N ARG A 395 16.55 8.54 -1.91
CA ARG A 395 17.30 9.36 -0.94
C ARG A 395 17.66 8.53 0.28
N GLN A 396 18.84 8.77 0.80
CA GLN A 396 19.38 8.08 1.96
C GLN A 396 19.96 9.10 2.96
N ALA A 397 19.38 9.19 4.15
CA ALA A 397 19.84 10.11 5.20
C ALA A 397 21.33 9.87 5.56
N ARG A 398 21.74 8.60 5.53
CA ARG A 398 23.12 8.19 5.80
C ARG A 398 24.12 8.73 4.78
N GLU A 399 23.67 8.98 3.56
CA GLU A 399 24.50 9.51 2.47
C GLU A 399 24.40 11.05 2.35
N GLY A 400 23.82 11.70 3.37
CA GLY A 400 23.73 13.16 3.45
C GLY A 400 22.60 13.75 2.62
N ASP A 401 21.64 12.95 2.15
CA ASP A 401 20.50 13.45 1.40
C ASP A 401 19.54 14.23 2.30
N THR A 402 18.96 15.31 1.76
CA THR A 402 17.87 16.03 2.44
C THR A 402 16.61 15.17 2.41
N MET A 403 16.15 14.76 3.57
CA MET A 403 14.98 13.90 3.71
C MET A 403 13.69 14.73 3.84
N PRO A 404 12.56 14.26 3.26
CA PRO A 404 11.27 14.89 3.49
C PRO A 404 10.77 14.65 4.93
N PRO A 405 9.86 15.50 5.45
CA PRO A 405 9.29 15.33 6.79
C PRO A 405 8.49 14.02 6.93
N GLU A 406 7.94 13.53 5.84
CA GLU A 406 7.29 12.21 5.72
C GLU A 406 7.52 11.64 4.32
N GLY A 407 7.53 10.33 4.16
CA GLY A 407 7.76 9.73 2.85
C GLY A 407 7.72 8.22 2.83
N GLU A 408 7.78 7.70 1.61
CA GLU A 408 7.79 6.27 1.34
C GLU A 408 9.18 5.68 1.57
N SER A 409 9.23 4.59 2.34
CA SER A 409 10.48 3.90 2.71
C SER A 409 10.36 2.41 2.40
N ASP A 410 11.48 1.77 2.13
CA ASP A 410 11.58 0.32 2.10
C ASP A 410 11.28 -0.29 3.49
N THR A 411 11.09 -1.61 3.50
CA THR A 411 10.74 -2.35 4.72
C THR A 411 11.90 -3.18 5.30
N GLY A 412 13.06 -3.17 4.64
CA GLY A 412 14.18 -4.06 5.01
C GLY A 412 13.95 -5.52 4.62
N PHE A 413 12.91 -5.81 3.84
CA PHE A 413 12.60 -7.11 3.28
C PHE A 413 12.39 -7.01 1.77
N PHE A 414 13.08 -7.84 1.00
CA PHE A 414 13.12 -7.79 -0.47
C PHE A 414 13.05 -9.19 -1.04
N CYS A 415 12.35 -9.36 -2.15
CA CYS A 415 12.33 -10.60 -2.93
C CYS A 415 12.90 -10.32 -4.32
N PHE A 416 13.83 -11.15 -4.77
CA PHE A 416 14.47 -11.02 -6.07
C PHE A 416 14.39 -12.33 -6.87
N ARG A 417 14.36 -12.21 -8.19
CA ARG A 417 14.90 -13.26 -9.04
C ARG A 417 16.41 -13.26 -8.89
N THR A 418 16.98 -14.41 -8.51
CA THR A 418 18.40 -14.52 -8.15
C THR A 418 19.33 -14.00 -9.25
N GLU A 419 19.11 -14.43 -10.49
CA GLU A 419 19.93 -14.00 -11.63
C GLU A 419 19.78 -12.49 -11.93
N ALA A 420 18.57 -11.92 -11.73
CA ALA A 420 18.38 -10.48 -11.90
C ALA A 420 19.18 -9.68 -10.86
N LEU A 421 19.17 -10.13 -9.60
CA LEU A 421 19.94 -9.49 -8.53
C LEU A 421 21.45 -9.56 -8.81
N ARG A 422 21.97 -10.72 -9.24
CA ARG A 422 23.37 -10.85 -9.64
C ARG A 422 23.74 -9.84 -10.72
N GLY A 423 22.97 -9.79 -11.81
CA GLY A 423 23.24 -8.86 -12.90
C GLY A 423 23.18 -7.39 -12.48
N TRP A 424 22.23 -7.01 -11.60
CA TRP A 424 22.16 -5.65 -11.08
C TRP A 424 23.31 -5.27 -10.14
N LEU A 425 23.75 -6.19 -9.28
CA LEU A 425 24.90 -5.96 -8.40
C LEU A 425 26.20 -5.80 -9.23
N ASP A 426 26.38 -6.61 -10.26
CA ASP A 426 27.53 -6.51 -11.16
C ASP A 426 27.50 -5.17 -11.93
N GLN A 427 26.34 -4.78 -12.47
CA GLN A 427 26.15 -3.50 -13.12
C GLN A 427 26.47 -2.34 -12.16
N MET A 428 25.93 -2.35 -10.95
CA MET A 428 26.14 -1.28 -9.96
C MET A 428 27.64 -1.17 -9.55
N ARG A 429 28.37 -2.31 -9.50
CA ARG A 429 29.82 -2.31 -9.24
C ARG A 429 30.58 -1.68 -10.39
N HIS A 430 30.22 -2.04 -11.62
CA HIS A 430 30.87 -1.52 -12.84
C HIS A 430 30.66 -0.01 -12.98
N ASP A 431 29.44 0.45 -12.74
CA ASP A 431 29.05 1.86 -12.92
C ASP A 431 29.49 2.75 -11.74
N GLY A 432 29.94 2.17 -10.62
CA GLY A 432 30.28 2.87 -9.40
C GLY A 432 29.08 3.56 -8.73
N ALA A 433 27.88 3.33 -9.21
CA ALA A 433 26.65 4.05 -8.83
C ALA A 433 26.14 3.71 -7.43
N ALA A 434 26.62 2.61 -6.83
CA ALA A 434 26.17 2.12 -5.54
C ALA A 434 27.12 2.44 -4.38
N LEU A 435 28.23 3.09 -4.62
CA LEU A 435 29.12 3.54 -3.56
C LEU A 435 28.52 4.75 -2.84
N GLY A 436 28.33 4.63 -1.55
CA GLY A 436 27.84 5.71 -0.71
C GLY A 436 28.78 6.93 -0.77
N ARG A 437 28.20 8.11 -0.99
CA ARG A 437 28.98 9.37 -1.11
C ARG A 437 29.67 9.76 0.20
N VAL A 438 29.06 9.43 1.33
CA VAL A 438 29.57 9.74 2.68
C VAL A 438 30.21 8.52 3.29
N THR A 439 29.59 7.34 3.15
CA THR A 439 30.05 6.12 3.80
C THR A 439 31.15 5.39 3.04
N GLY A 440 31.23 5.56 1.71
CA GLY A 440 32.08 4.75 0.84
C GLY A 440 31.67 3.27 0.76
N GLU A 441 30.56 2.89 1.40
CA GLU A 441 30.07 1.52 1.42
C GLU A 441 29.33 1.17 0.12
N PHE A 442 29.41 -0.09 -0.31
CA PHE A 442 28.60 -0.58 -1.43
C PHE A 442 27.16 -0.85 -0.96
N ASN A 443 26.23 0.01 -1.36
CA ASN A 443 24.83 -0.02 -0.96
C ASN A 443 23.99 -0.94 -1.86
N LEU A 444 23.05 -1.68 -1.27
CA LEU A 444 22.07 -2.49 -2.02
C LEU A 444 20.94 -1.63 -2.62
N LEU A 445 20.45 -0.64 -1.89
CA LEU A 445 19.20 0.06 -2.19
C LEU A 445 19.13 0.74 -3.58
N PRO A 446 20.23 1.21 -4.20
CA PRO A 446 20.22 1.70 -5.58
C PRO A 446 19.71 0.69 -6.63
N VAL A 447 19.63 -0.60 -6.28
CA VAL A 447 18.99 -1.62 -7.10
C VAL A 447 17.50 -1.31 -7.37
N ILE A 448 16.82 -0.62 -6.44
CA ILE A 448 15.37 -0.34 -6.57
C ILE A 448 15.08 0.58 -7.77
N PRO A 449 15.66 1.79 -7.89
CA PRO A 449 15.45 2.61 -9.08
C PRO A 449 16.08 1.99 -10.34
N LEU A 450 17.12 1.14 -10.23
CA LEU A 450 17.69 0.43 -11.39
C LEU A 450 16.66 -0.58 -11.94
N ALA A 451 16.07 -1.41 -11.09
CA ALA A 451 15.03 -2.37 -11.46
C ALA A 451 13.77 -1.66 -12.01
N ALA A 452 13.42 -0.49 -11.43
CA ALA A 452 12.29 0.31 -11.87
C ALA A 452 12.45 0.84 -13.29
N ARG A 453 13.64 1.33 -13.66
CA ARG A 453 13.95 1.76 -15.03
C ARG A 453 13.80 0.64 -16.06
N GLN A 454 13.93 -0.62 -15.64
CA GLN A 454 13.73 -1.80 -16.48
C GLN A 454 12.30 -2.32 -16.45
N GLY A 455 11.36 -1.64 -15.78
CA GLY A 455 9.97 -2.07 -15.62
C GLY A 455 9.81 -3.35 -14.76
N ARG A 456 10.82 -3.72 -13.95
CA ARG A 456 10.90 -5.00 -13.25
C ARG A 456 10.77 -4.90 -11.73
N VAL A 457 10.19 -3.81 -11.21
CA VAL A 457 9.98 -3.61 -9.77
C VAL A 457 8.50 -3.61 -9.40
N LEU A 458 8.17 -4.30 -8.32
CA LEU A 458 6.89 -4.23 -7.64
C LEU A 458 7.09 -3.70 -6.21
N THR A 459 6.35 -2.66 -5.82
CA THR A 459 6.46 -2.01 -4.51
C THR A 459 5.12 -2.05 -3.76
N PRO A 460 4.70 -3.22 -3.24
CA PRO A 460 3.43 -3.34 -2.53
C PRO A 460 3.49 -2.67 -1.15
N ARG A 461 2.34 -2.14 -0.68
CA ARG A 461 2.18 -1.53 0.63
C ARG A 461 1.23 -2.33 1.50
N HIS A 462 1.61 -3.54 1.86
CA HIS A 462 0.79 -4.45 2.67
C HIS A 462 1.33 -4.67 4.08
N MET A 463 2.53 -4.16 4.38
CA MET A 463 3.13 -4.24 5.72
C MET A 463 2.74 -3.03 6.57
N ARG A 464 2.63 -3.23 7.87
CA ARG A 464 2.48 -2.15 8.84
C ARG A 464 3.83 -1.50 9.12
N VAL A 465 3.83 -0.22 9.48
CA VAL A 465 5.06 0.52 9.80
C VAL A 465 5.82 -0.15 10.95
N GLU A 466 5.09 -0.66 11.95
CA GLU A 466 5.64 -1.32 13.13
C GLU A 466 6.40 -2.61 12.78
N GLU A 467 5.96 -3.34 11.74
CA GLU A 467 6.66 -4.54 11.25
C GLU A 467 8.04 -4.24 10.68
N THR A 468 8.29 -2.99 10.30
CA THR A 468 9.46 -2.57 9.54
C THR A 468 10.47 -1.79 10.38
N VAL A 469 10.33 -1.87 11.70
CA VAL A 469 11.26 -1.23 12.64
C VAL A 469 12.46 -2.15 12.86
N GLY A 470 13.61 -1.77 12.33
CA GLY A 470 14.88 -2.42 12.66
C GLY A 470 15.36 -2.01 14.05
N VAL A 471 15.77 -2.97 14.86
CA VAL A 471 16.25 -2.73 16.24
C VAL A 471 17.67 -2.21 16.21
N ASN A 472 17.86 -0.88 16.32
CA ASN A 472 19.18 -0.22 16.32
C ASN A 472 19.51 0.49 17.66
N SER A 473 18.50 0.69 18.50
CA SER A 473 18.60 1.33 19.81
C SER A 473 17.67 0.66 20.82
N ALA A 474 17.87 0.91 22.12
CA ALA A 474 16.95 0.45 23.16
C ALA A 474 15.51 0.98 22.97
N GLY A 475 15.37 2.21 22.43
CA GLY A 475 14.05 2.78 22.09
C GLY A 475 13.36 2.03 20.93
N ASP A 476 14.12 1.52 19.95
CA ASP A 476 13.55 0.68 18.89
C ASP A 476 13.09 -0.66 19.47
N ALA A 477 13.90 -1.28 20.34
CA ALA A 477 13.55 -2.54 20.98
C ALA A 477 12.23 -2.42 21.77
N GLY A 478 12.07 -1.36 22.59
CA GLY A 478 10.83 -1.14 23.34
C GLY A 478 9.60 -0.97 22.44
N ARG A 479 9.71 -0.20 21.34
CA ARG A 479 8.59 -0.05 20.38
C ARG A 479 8.18 -1.37 19.73
N VAL A 480 9.18 -2.20 19.38
CA VAL A 480 8.93 -3.51 18.78
C VAL A 480 8.32 -4.46 19.82
N GLU A 481 8.79 -4.44 21.07
CA GLU A 481 8.20 -5.24 22.17
C GLU A 481 6.73 -4.90 22.39
N ASP A 482 6.38 -3.62 22.47
CA ASP A 482 4.98 -3.16 22.59
C ASP A 482 4.11 -3.69 21.46
N PHE A 483 4.62 -3.66 20.22
CA PHE A 483 3.92 -4.20 19.06
C PHE A 483 3.72 -5.71 19.13
N LEU A 484 4.76 -6.47 19.48
CA LEU A 484 4.72 -7.94 19.57
C LEU A 484 3.77 -8.40 20.70
N ILE A 485 3.79 -7.75 21.86
CA ILE A 485 2.92 -8.07 23.00
C ILE A 485 1.46 -7.72 22.67
N GLY A 486 1.22 -6.57 22.07
CA GLY A 486 -0.13 -6.13 21.69
C GLY A 486 -0.81 -7.00 20.63
N HIS A 487 -0.07 -7.78 19.85
CA HIS A 487 -0.57 -8.64 18.76
C HIS A 487 -0.38 -10.15 19.00
N GLY A 488 0.34 -10.53 20.06
CA GLY A 488 0.58 -11.93 20.45
C GLY A 488 -0.55 -12.63 21.19
N SER A 489 -1.70 -11.96 21.36
CA SER A 489 -2.89 -12.48 22.07
C SER A 489 -4.10 -12.67 21.14
N ARG A 490 -3.92 -12.83 19.84
CA ARG A 490 -5.03 -13.16 18.94
C ARG A 490 -4.61 -14.16 17.89
#